data_a81d2f17bfeb7541945980f391e3a43f
#
_entry.id   a81d2f17bfeb7541945980f391e3a43f
#
_cell.length_a   1.000
_cell.length_b   1.000
_cell.length_c   1.000
_cell.angle_alpha   90.00
_cell.angle_beta   90.00
_cell.angle_gamma   90.00
#
_symmetry.space_group_name_H-M   'P 1'
#
loop_
_entity.id
_entity.type
_entity.pdbx_description
1 polymer ?
#
loop_
_entity_poly.entity_id
_entity_poly.type
_entity_poly.pdbx_seq_one_letter_code
_entity_poly.pdbx_strand_id
1 'polypeptide(L)'
;MVLAGLLLLAGCQPPPSTSPTKNGHGFWYEAGYNDASSGLIVKDNETLSEWFGNPDVDRHAYLDGYQAGQNAWCNTSNVETWGRAGKPFPASCDGANDVETLKKVWQHAADSLPLAIGSAH
;
A
#
# COMPACT_ATOMS: atom_id res chain seq x y z
N MET A 1 16.49 -36.29 31.76
CA MET A 1 16.25 -35.90 31.53
C MET A 1 15.70 -35.15 30.86
N VAL A 2 15.50 -34.77 30.59
CA VAL A 2 14.93 -34.15 30.14
C VAL A 2 14.33 -33.44 29.56
N LEU A 3 14.06 -33.18 29.27
CA LEU A 3 13.50 -32.68 28.74
C LEU A 3 12.97 -31.83 28.27
N ALA A 4 12.88 -31.60 28.10
CA ALA A 4 12.37 -30.97 27.70
C ALA A 4 11.77 -30.31 26.96
N GLY A 5 11.60 -30.09 26.57
CA GLY A 5 10.92 -29.56 26.02
C GLY A 5 10.36 -28.83 25.48
N LEU A 6 10.31 -28.77 25.49
CA LEU A 6 9.68 -28.22 24.96
C LEU A 6 9.11 -27.37 24.61
N LEU A 7 9.04 -27.16 24.68
CA LEU A 7 8.44 -26.38 24.37
C LEU A 7 8.09 -25.65 23.66
N LEU A 8 8.15 -25.57 23.50
CA LEU A 8 7.78 -24.93 22.81
C LEU A 8 7.09 -24.30 22.27
N LEU A 9 6.96 -24.21 22.16
CA LEU A 9 6.30 -23.72 21.56
C LEU A 9 5.74 -22.97 21.25
N ALA A 10 5.78 -22.97 21.50
CA ALA A 10 5.21 -22.23 21.41
C ALA A 10 4.85 -21.41 20.56
N GLY A 11 5.25 -21.10 20.06
CA GLY A 11 5.00 -20.24 19.29
C GLY A 11 3.77 -19.75 18.96
N CYS A 12 3.02 -19.81 19.37
CA CYS A 12 1.89 -19.44 18.93
C CYS A 12 1.76 -18.14 18.55
N GLN A 13 1.23 -17.77 17.61
CA GLN A 13 1.09 -16.56 17.23
C GLN A 13 -0.17 -15.98 17.48
N PRO A 14 -0.29 -14.75 17.70
CA PRO A 14 -1.49 -14.05 17.93
C PRO A 14 -2.23 -13.90 16.67
N PRO A 15 -3.47 -13.71 16.73
CA PRO A 15 -4.26 -13.45 15.56
C PRO A 15 -3.91 -12.12 15.04
N PRO A 16 -3.57 -12.00 13.87
CA PRO A 16 -3.16 -10.78 13.28
C PRO A 16 -4.19 -9.73 13.21
N SER A 17 -5.41 -10.06 12.98
CA SER A 17 -6.40 -9.04 12.76
C SER A 17 -6.71 -8.20 13.96
N THR A 18 -6.34 -8.62 15.12
CA THR A 18 -6.66 -7.85 16.29
C THR A 18 -5.45 -7.18 16.89
N SER A 19 -4.30 -7.40 16.31
CA SER A 19 -3.10 -6.82 16.89
C SER A 19 -2.87 -5.43 16.40
N PRO A 20 -2.44 -4.54 17.24
CA PRO A 20 -2.10 -3.21 16.77
C PRO A 20 -0.83 -3.31 15.96
N THR A 21 -0.67 -2.44 15.06
CA THR A 21 0.51 -2.46 14.22
C THR A 21 1.60 -1.69 14.93
N LYS A 22 2.75 -1.70 14.38
CA LYS A 22 3.87 -1.02 14.97
C LYS A 22 3.66 0.47 15.10
N ASN A 23 2.74 1.06 14.37
CA ASN A 23 2.51 2.46 14.48
C ASN A 23 1.39 2.77 15.45
N GLY A 24 0.89 1.78 16.14
CA GLY A 24 -0.21 1.99 17.07
C GLY A 24 -1.57 2.09 16.44
N HIS A 25 -1.64 1.90 15.15
CA HIS A 25 -2.92 1.94 14.46
C HIS A 25 -3.41 0.51 14.25
N GLY A 26 -4.66 0.33 14.07
CA GLY A 26 -5.22 -0.98 13.92
C GLY A 26 -5.00 -1.59 12.55
N PHE A 27 -5.49 -2.80 12.41
CA PHE A 27 -5.35 -3.57 11.20
C PHE A 27 -5.89 -2.87 9.97
N TRP A 28 -7.08 -2.29 10.07
CA TRP A 28 -7.70 -1.67 8.89
C TRP A 28 -6.98 -0.40 8.45
N TYR A 29 -6.42 0.32 9.40
CA TYR A 29 -5.64 1.51 9.07
C TYR A 29 -4.41 1.07 8.26
N GLU A 30 -3.73 0.03 8.72
CA GLU A 30 -2.56 -0.45 8.01
C GLU A 30 -2.91 -0.99 6.64
N ALA A 31 -4.06 -1.63 6.50
CA ALA A 31 -4.50 -2.12 5.22
C ALA A 31 -4.66 -0.95 4.23
N GLY A 32 -5.26 0.14 4.69
CA GLY A 32 -5.42 1.31 3.84
C GLY A 32 -4.10 1.96 3.50
N TYR A 33 -3.24 2.10 4.47
CA TYR A 33 -1.93 2.70 4.27
C TYR A 33 -1.14 1.89 3.23
N ASN A 34 -1.18 0.58 3.35
CA ASN A 34 -0.46 -0.27 2.44
C ASN A 34 -1.03 -0.22 1.03
N ASP A 35 -2.35 -0.13 0.88
CA ASP A 35 -2.96 -0.03 -0.44
C ASP A 35 -2.52 1.26 -1.12
N ALA A 36 -2.54 2.37 -0.40
CA ALA A 36 -2.16 3.65 -0.98
C ALA A 36 -0.67 3.66 -1.32
N SER A 37 0.16 3.09 -0.46
CA SER A 37 1.61 3.05 -0.67
C SER A 37 2.00 2.09 -1.80
N SER A 38 1.09 1.22 -2.18
CA SER A 38 1.33 0.29 -3.27
C SER A 38 0.75 0.80 -4.58
N GLY A 39 0.24 2.00 -4.59
CA GLY A 39 -0.32 2.58 -5.80
C GLY A 39 -1.72 2.10 -6.14
N LEU A 40 -2.38 1.41 -5.23
CA LEU A 40 -3.67 0.81 -5.51
C LEU A 40 -4.83 1.75 -5.23
N ILE A 41 -5.93 1.51 -5.93
CA ILE A 41 -7.10 2.31 -5.69
C ILE A 41 -7.77 1.84 -4.42
N VAL A 42 -8.54 2.71 -3.79
CA VAL A 42 -9.23 2.37 -2.55
C VAL A 42 -10.19 1.21 -2.82
N LYS A 43 -10.25 0.25 -1.92
CA LYS A 43 -11.13 -0.90 -2.05
C LYS A 43 -12.43 -0.65 -1.33
N ASP A 44 -13.50 -1.24 -1.84
CA ASP A 44 -14.77 -1.14 -1.15
C ASP A 44 -14.82 -2.18 -0.02
N ASN A 45 -15.85 -2.10 0.81
CA ASN A 45 -15.95 -2.98 1.97
C ASN A 45 -16.06 -4.45 1.60
N GLU A 46 -16.76 -4.74 0.54
CA GLU A 46 -16.95 -6.11 0.14
C GLU A 46 -15.60 -6.71 -0.28
N THR A 47 -14.83 -5.97 -1.04
CA THR A 47 -13.52 -6.41 -1.48
C THR A 47 -12.59 -6.59 -0.28
N LEU A 48 -12.65 -5.66 0.67
CA LEU A 48 -11.82 -5.77 1.86
C LEU A 48 -12.18 -7.00 2.68
N SER A 49 -13.48 -7.24 2.81
CA SER A 49 -13.96 -8.38 3.56
C SER A 49 -13.46 -9.67 2.93
N GLU A 50 -13.55 -9.76 1.62
CA GLU A 50 -13.11 -10.94 0.93
C GLU A 50 -11.60 -11.10 0.95
N TRP A 51 -10.90 -10.01 0.75
CA TRP A 51 -9.46 -10.05 0.68
C TRP A 51 -8.85 -10.52 1.98
N PHE A 52 -9.39 -10.05 3.09
CA PHE A 52 -8.86 -10.37 4.41
C PHE A 52 -9.64 -11.44 5.17
N GLY A 53 -10.72 -11.93 4.58
CA GLY A 53 -11.52 -12.96 5.25
C GLY A 53 -12.17 -12.45 6.52
N ASN A 54 -12.50 -11.19 6.57
CA ASN A 54 -13.05 -10.58 7.77
C ASN A 54 -14.22 -9.67 7.41
N PRO A 55 -15.45 -10.01 7.77
CA PRO A 55 -16.60 -9.20 7.41
C PRO A 55 -16.72 -7.91 8.18
N ASP A 56 -16.00 -7.78 9.30
CA ASP A 56 -16.12 -6.60 10.14
C ASP A 56 -15.11 -5.53 9.69
N VAL A 57 -15.39 -4.92 8.58
CA VAL A 57 -14.49 -3.91 8.04
C VAL A 57 -14.69 -2.59 8.74
N ASP A 58 -13.61 -2.01 9.27
CA ASP A 58 -13.65 -0.68 9.84
C ASP A 58 -13.30 0.30 8.74
N ARG A 59 -14.33 0.74 8.03
CA ARG A 59 -14.13 1.61 6.87
C ARG A 59 -13.44 2.92 7.21
N HIS A 60 -13.79 3.49 8.35
CA HIS A 60 -13.20 4.76 8.76
C HIS A 60 -11.70 4.60 8.96
N ALA A 61 -11.29 3.55 9.66
CA ALA A 61 -9.87 3.31 9.88
C ALA A 61 -9.14 3.04 8.57
N TYR A 62 -9.78 2.25 7.69
CA TYR A 62 -9.17 1.96 6.41
C TYR A 62 -8.96 3.24 5.60
N LEU A 63 -9.96 4.10 5.54
CA LEU A 63 -9.84 5.34 4.77
C LEU A 63 -8.83 6.30 5.39
N ASP A 64 -8.75 6.34 6.72
CA ASP A 64 -7.76 7.18 7.38
C ASP A 64 -6.36 6.70 7.03
N GLY A 65 -6.16 5.39 7.04
CA GLY A 65 -4.88 4.82 6.67
C GLY A 65 -4.55 5.08 5.22
N TYR A 66 -5.56 4.92 4.36
CA TYR A 66 -5.37 5.14 2.94
C TYR A 66 -4.93 6.59 2.69
N GLN A 67 -5.60 7.54 3.32
CA GLN A 67 -5.24 8.93 3.15
C GLN A 67 -3.83 9.20 3.66
N ALA A 68 -3.47 8.62 4.80
CA ALA A 68 -2.14 8.81 5.34
C ALA A 68 -1.08 8.22 4.39
N GLY A 69 -1.36 7.05 3.83
CA GLY A 69 -0.44 6.43 2.89
C GLY A 69 -0.33 7.23 1.60
N GLN A 70 -1.46 7.76 1.12
CA GLN A 70 -1.47 8.59 -0.06
C GLN A 70 -0.60 9.81 0.18
N ASN A 71 -0.77 10.49 1.31
CA ASN A 71 0.00 11.68 1.61
C ASN A 71 1.48 11.39 1.78
N ALA A 72 1.81 10.26 2.36
CA ALA A 72 3.20 9.92 2.60
C ALA A 72 3.90 9.46 1.33
N TRP A 73 3.18 8.74 0.47
CA TRP A 73 3.80 8.14 -0.70
C TRP A 73 3.72 8.95 -1.98
N CYS A 74 2.68 9.74 -2.16
CA CYS A 74 2.47 10.48 -3.39
C CYS A 74 3.29 11.76 -3.39
N ASN A 75 4.55 11.61 -3.69
CA ASN A 75 5.45 12.76 -3.80
C ASN A 75 6.25 12.60 -5.07
N THR A 76 6.94 13.65 -5.45
CA THR A 76 7.63 13.66 -6.74
C THR A 76 8.71 12.60 -6.83
N SER A 77 9.41 12.34 -5.74
CA SER A 77 10.48 11.36 -5.75
C SER A 77 9.95 9.96 -6.01
N ASN A 78 8.90 9.56 -5.31
CA ASN A 78 8.34 8.23 -5.46
C ASN A 78 7.67 8.06 -6.82
N VAL A 79 6.97 9.08 -7.26
CA VAL A 79 6.26 9.02 -8.53
C VAL A 79 7.25 8.99 -9.69
N GLU A 80 8.36 9.67 -9.55
CA GLU A 80 9.40 9.66 -10.55
C GLU A 80 10.00 8.27 -10.67
N THR A 81 10.32 7.65 -9.55
CA THR A 81 10.88 6.30 -9.54
C THR A 81 9.89 5.33 -10.16
N TRP A 82 8.62 5.51 -9.86
CA TRP A 82 7.56 4.66 -10.37
C TRP A 82 7.48 4.77 -11.89
N GLY A 83 7.55 6.00 -12.41
CA GLY A 83 7.53 6.23 -13.86
C GLY A 83 8.74 5.66 -14.55
N ARG A 84 9.90 5.78 -13.90
CA ARG A 84 11.10 5.21 -14.46
C ARG A 84 11.05 3.72 -14.52
N ALA A 85 10.29 3.10 -13.66
CA ALA A 85 10.15 1.66 -13.65
C ALA A 85 9.13 1.19 -14.71
N GLY A 86 8.57 2.10 -15.46
CA GLY A 86 7.64 1.75 -16.51
C GLY A 86 6.24 1.44 -16.01
N LYS A 87 5.92 1.83 -14.80
CA LYS A 87 4.59 1.56 -14.25
C LYS A 87 3.62 2.66 -14.58
N PRO A 88 2.33 2.34 -14.68
CA PRO A 88 1.35 3.37 -14.98
C PRO A 88 1.23 4.33 -13.79
N PHE A 89 0.66 5.50 -13.99
CA PHE A 89 0.51 6.46 -12.91
C PHE A 89 -0.21 5.80 -11.76
N PRO A 90 0.31 5.94 -10.53
CA PRO A 90 -0.28 5.22 -9.40
C PRO A 90 -1.70 5.68 -9.12
N ALA A 91 -2.63 4.74 -9.09
CA ALA A 91 -4.03 5.08 -8.88
C ALA A 91 -4.28 5.78 -7.56
N SER A 92 -3.49 5.43 -6.54
CA SER A 92 -3.65 6.06 -5.23
C SER A 92 -3.29 7.54 -5.26
N CYS A 93 -2.52 7.98 -6.22
CA CYS A 93 -2.10 9.38 -6.26
C CYS A 93 -3.05 10.24 -7.08
N ASP A 94 -4.05 9.61 -7.70
CA ASP A 94 -4.99 10.34 -8.51
C ASP A 94 -5.81 11.33 -7.69
N GLY A 95 -5.99 11.09 -6.42
CA GLY A 95 -6.71 12.01 -5.55
C GLY A 95 -5.84 12.94 -4.75
N ALA A 96 -4.56 12.98 -5.05
CA ALA A 96 -3.65 13.82 -4.28
C ALA A 96 -3.86 15.29 -4.63
N ASN A 97 -3.56 16.16 -3.69
CA ASN A 97 -3.77 17.59 -3.90
C ASN A 97 -2.95 18.14 -5.05
N ASP A 98 -1.76 17.64 -5.25
CA ASP A 98 -0.88 18.13 -6.29
C ASP A 98 -0.80 17.16 -7.47
N VAL A 99 -1.89 16.49 -7.74
CA VAL A 99 -1.94 15.46 -8.77
C VAL A 99 -1.41 15.91 -10.13
N GLU A 100 -1.66 17.17 -10.50
CA GLU A 100 -1.20 17.63 -11.80
C GLU A 100 0.33 17.67 -11.87
N THR A 101 0.96 18.11 -10.80
CA THR A 101 2.41 18.12 -10.74
C THR A 101 2.94 16.69 -10.75
N LEU A 102 2.29 15.81 -10.01
CA LEU A 102 2.74 14.43 -9.95
C LEU A 102 2.60 13.74 -11.31
N LYS A 103 1.54 14.04 -12.04
CA LYS A 103 1.37 13.46 -13.36
C LYS A 103 2.47 13.92 -14.32
N LYS A 104 2.87 15.18 -14.21
CA LYS A 104 3.92 15.69 -15.07
C LYS A 104 5.25 15.02 -14.75
N VAL A 105 5.54 14.85 -13.48
CA VAL A 105 6.77 14.21 -13.05
C VAL A 105 6.79 12.75 -13.52
N TRP A 106 5.66 12.07 -13.36
CA TRP A 106 5.55 10.68 -13.77
C TRP A 106 5.74 10.57 -15.29
N GLN A 107 5.08 11.43 -16.05
CA GLN A 107 5.14 11.38 -17.49
C GLN A 107 6.56 11.62 -17.98
N HIS A 108 7.24 12.60 -17.41
CA HIS A 108 8.62 12.89 -17.79
C HIS A 108 9.52 11.69 -17.52
N ALA A 109 9.33 11.07 -16.37
CA ALA A 109 10.14 9.91 -16.01
C ALA A 109 9.83 8.73 -16.93
N ALA A 110 8.56 8.52 -17.25
CA ALA A 110 8.17 7.44 -18.12
C ALA A 110 8.72 7.65 -19.53
N ASP A 111 8.75 8.90 -19.98
CA ASP A 111 9.26 9.22 -21.30
C ASP A 111 10.77 9.05 -21.38
N SER A 112 11.43 8.98 -20.24
CA SER A 112 12.87 8.83 -20.21
C SER A 112 13.32 7.38 -20.21
N LEU A 113 12.39 6.44 -20.32
CA LEU A 113 12.77 5.05 -20.31
C LEU A 113 13.64 4.73 -21.51
N PRO A 114 14.53 3.80 -21.34
CA PRO A 114 15.42 3.46 -22.43
C PRO A 114 14.65 2.98 -23.60
N LEU A 115 15.13 3.43 -24.72
CA LEU A 115 14.52 3.12 -25.82
C LEU A 115 14.40 1.83 -26.25
N ALA A 116 15.25 1.09 -25.84
CA ALA A 116 15.19 -0.22 -26.21
C ALA A 116 13.82 -0.67 -26.04
N ILE A 117 13.22 -0.08 -25.13
CA ILE A 117 11.97 -0.54 -24.91
C ILE A 117 11.11 0.02 -25.83
N GLY A 118 11.33 1.07 -26.05
CA GLY A 118 10.44 1.65 -26.76
C GLY A 118 10.36 1.41 -28.04
N SER A 119 11.04 1.10 -28.22
CA SER A 119 10.92 1.04 -29.29
C SER A 119 9.93 0.85 -29.77
N ALA A 120 9.85 0.88 -29.51
CA ALA A 120 8.95 0.73 -29.81
C ALA A 120 8.33 1.57 -30.31
N HIS A 121 8.36 1.87 -30.61
CA HIS A 121 7.53 2.52 -31.10
C HIS A 121 7.64 2.50 -32.03
#